data_14524ddce5014d96741a34243cf5845a
#
_entry.id   14524ddce5014d96741a34243cf5845a
#
_cell.length_a   1.000
_cell.length_b   1.000
_cell.length_c   1.000
_cell.angle_alpha   90.00
_cell.angle_beta   90.00
_cell.angle_gamma   90.00
#
_symmetry.space_group_name_H-M   'P 1'
#
loop_
_entity.id
_entity.type
_entity.pdbx_description
1 polymer ?
#
loop_
_entity_poly.entity_id
_entity_poly.type
_entity_poly.pdbx_seq_one_letter_code
_entity_poly.pdbx_strand_id
1 'polypeptide(L)'
;LLTDTRYGCSVPESSLDKYDFFSVSQYCNALVDDGKGGQEPRFSLNMLINTRAEVYNVIQEMTAIFRGIAYYGAGSLVLNQDRPTDSSYALGPSNVIDGNFEYSGTAQKARHTVATVAYQNYDTQGDTEYEYVEDHDAVAKYGIINKNIKAIGCYSQGQAHRIGKWTLLSEQNLTETC
;
A
#
# COMPACT_ATOMS: atom_id res chain seq x y z
N LEU A 1 1.10 19.11 -2.60
CA LEU A 1 0.24 19.13 -1.41
C LEU A 1 1.02 19.55 -0.16
N LEU A 2 2.15 18.91 0.18
CA LEU A 2 2.88 19.16 1.44
C LEU A 2 3.43 20.61 1.53
N THR A 3 4.07 21.09 0.49
CA THR A 3 4.81 22.37 0.49
C THR A 3 4.01 23.55 -0.01
N ASP A 4 2.89 23.33 -0.70
CA ASP A 4 2.06 24.40 -1.23
C ASP A 4 1.44 25.23 -0.10
N THR A 5 1.59 26.56 -0.18
CA THR A 5 1.15 27.50 0.85
C THR A 5 -0.32 27.90 0.73
N ARG A 6 -0.92 27.69 -0.43
CA ARG A 6 -2.31 28.10 -0.71
C ARG A 6 -3.30 26.95 -0.59
N TYR A 7 -2.94 25.80 -1.14
CA TYR A 7 -3.81 24.61 -1.22
C TYR A 7 -3.24 23.40 -0.48
N GLY A 8 -2.12 23.55 0.18
CA GLY A 8 -1.40 22.49 0.86
C GLY A 8 -1.18 22.77 2.34
N CYS A 9 -0.20 22.07 2.89
CA CYS A 9 0.10 22.05 4.33
C CYS A 9 1.14 23.09 4.75
N SER A 10 1.71 23.84 3.81
CA SER A 10 2.79 24.81 4.05
C SER A 10 4.01 24.23 4.79
N VAL A 11 4.29 22.95 4.62
CA VAL A 11 5.46 22.28 5.21
C VAL A 11 6.72 22.85 4.54
N PRO A 12 7.71 23.35 5.30
CA PRO A 12 8.96 23.82 4.72
C PRO A 12 9.68 22.68 3.97
N GLU A 13 10.26 22.98 2.82
CA GLU A 13 11.03 21.94 2.07
C GLU A 13 12.20 21.38 2.87
N SER A 14 12.77 22.16 3.79
CA SER A 14 13.82 21.70 4.71
C SER A 14 13.37 20.63 5.69
N SER A 15 12.06 20.50 5.91
CA SER A 15 11.45 19.49 6.77
C SER A 15 11.02 18.24 6.01
N LEU A 16 11.43 18.09 4.75
CA LEU A 16 11.17 16.89 3.94
C LEU A 16 12.48 16.15 3.68
N ASP A 17 12.50 14.84 3.91
CA ASP A 17 13.62 13.99 3.49
C ASP A 17 13.55 13.75 1.98
N LYS A 18 14.28 14.55 1.21
CA LYS A 18 14.26 14.48 -0.26
C LYS A 18 14.74 13.14 -0.82
N TYR A 19 15.63 12.46 -0.12
CA TYR A 19 16.18 11.17 -0.57
C TYR A 19 15.15 10.06 -0.46
N ASP A 20 14.40 10.02 0.64
CA ASP A 20 13.31 9.07 0.82
C ASP A 20 12.22 9.28 -0.22
N PHE A 21 11.79 10.53 -0.42
CA PHE A 21 10.79 10.86 -1.45
C PHE A 21 11.27 10.47 -2.85
N PHE A 22 12.53 10.75 -3.19
CA PHE A 22 13.11 10.37 -4.47
C PHE A 22 13.15 8.84 -4.65
N SER A 23 13.61 8.12 -3.64
CA SER A 23 13.70 6.67 -3.65
C SER A 23 12.32 6.01 -3.83
N VAL A 24 11.30 6.48 -3.11
CA VAL A 24 9.92 6.02 -3.25
C VAL A 24 9.37 6.35 -4.65
N SER A 25 9.63 7.55 -5.16
CA SER A 25 9.21 7.97 -6.50
C SER A 25 9.80 7.07 -7.59
N GLN A 26 11.07 6.72 -7.51
CA GLN A 26 11.71 5.81 -8.47
C GLN A 26 11.03 4.42 -8.46
N TYR A 27 10.74 3.90 -7.29
CA TYR A 27 10.06 2.61 -7.16
C TYR A 27 8.61 2.66 -7.69
N CYS A 28 7.88 3.74 -7.44
CA CYS A 28 6.52 3.93 -7.93
C CYS A 28 6.47 4.05 -9.47
N ASN A 29 7.45 4.74 -10.06
CA ASN A 29 7.54 4.95 -11.51
C ASN A 29 8.13 3.75 -12.27
N ALA A 30 8.69 2.75 -11.59
CA ALA A 30 9.19 1.56 -12.25
C ALA A 30 8.05 0.88 -13.05
N LEU A 31 8.32 0.62 -14.33
CA LEU A 31 7.36 -0.01 -15.22
C LEU A 31 7.15 -1.48 -14.84
N VAL A 32 5.90 -1.89 -14.81
CA VAL A 32 5.47 -3.26 -14.54
C VAL A 32 4.41 -3.66 -15.55
N ASP A 33 4.20 -4.96 -15.71
CA ASP A 33 3.18 -5.52 -16.58
C ASP A 33 1.77 -5.06 -16.16
N ASP A 34 0.98 -4.60 -17.13
CA ASP A 34 -0.41 -4.15 -16.95
C ASP A 34 -1.43 -5.31 -17.01
N GLY A 35 -0.98 -6.54 -17.30
CA GLY A 35 -1.83 -7.72 -17.48
C GLY A 35 -2.51 -7.78 -18.85
N LYS A 36 -2.30 -6.81 -19.73
CA LYS A 36 -2.88 -6.72 -21.10
C LYS A 36 -1.81 -6.80 -22.19
N GLY A 37 -0.55 -7.07 -21.82
CA GLY A 37 0.60 -7.15 -22.72
C GLY A 37 1.32 -5.82 -22.91
N GLY A 38 0.97 -4.79 -22.15
CA GLY A 38 1.66 -3.51 -22.06
C GLY A 38 2.38 -3.35 -20.73
N GLN A 39 2.84 -2.13 -20.50
CA GLN A 39 3.50 -1.73 -19.26
C GLN A 39 2.88 -0.45 -18.70
N GLU A 40 2.79 -0.37 -17.39
CA GLU A 40 2.32 0.80 -16.67
C GLU A 40 3.22 1.10 -15.45
N PRO A 41 3.20 2.33 -14.90
CA PRO A 41 3.86 2.60 -13.63
C PRO A 41 3.35 1.67 -12.52
N ARG A 42 4.23 1.24 -11.64
CA ARG A 42 3.89 0.33 -10.53
C ARG A 42 2.77 0.86 -9.67
N PHE A 43 2.82 2.16 -9.35
CA PHE A 43 1.77 2.86 -8.62
C PHE A 43 1.50 4.20 -9.28
N SER A 44 0.23 4.48 -9.54
CA SER A 44 -0.28 5.76 -9.98
C SER A 44 -1.43 6.20 -9.08
N LEU A 45 -1.59 7.50 -8.94
CA LEU A 45 -2.64 8.09 -8.14
C LEU A 45 -3.34 9.18 -8.94
N ASN A 46 -4.64 9.02 -9.13
CA ASN A 46 -5.50 10.05 -9.70
C ASN A 46 -6.69 10.26 -8.75
N MET A 47 -6.69 11.36 -8.02
CA MET A 47 -7.78 11.69 -7.11
C MET A 47 -8.03 13.19 -7.09
N LEU A 48 -9.28 13.56 -6.86
CA LEU A 48 -9.70 14.92 -6.62
C LEU A 48 -10.06 15.07 -5.14
N ILE A 49 -9.35 15.96 -4.44
CA ILE A 49 -9.65 16.32 -3.07
C ILE A 49 -10.56 17.56 -3.11
N ASN A 50 -11.85 17.36 -2.99
CA ASN A 50 -12.88 18.40 -3.05
C ASN A 50 -13.60 18.64 -1.71
N THR A 51 -13.24 17.89 -0.69
CA THR A 51 -13.80 18.00 0.66
C THR A 51 -12.75 18.44 1.66
N ARG A 52 -13.16 19.22 2.65
CA ARG A 52 -12.27 19.59 3.75
C ARG A 52 -12.08 18.38 4.67
N ALA A 53 -10.85 17.92 4.79
CA ALA A 53 -10.45 16.82 5.66
C ALA A 53 -9.20 17.18 6.45
N GLU A 54 -8.93 16.44 7.51
CA GLU A 54 -7.66 16.58 8.22
C GLU A 54 -6.50 16.15 7.32
N VAL A 55 -5.49 17.00 7.24
CA VAL A 55 -4.32 16.79 6.37
C VAL A 55 -3.64 15.45 6.64
N TYR A 56 -3.54 15.05 7.89
CA TYR A 56 -2.93 13.78 8.27
C TYR A 56 -3.66 12.59 7.63
N ASN A 57 -4.98 12.57 7.67
CA ASN A 57 -5.78 11.50 7.07
C ASN A 57 -5.60 11.46 5.56
N VAL A 58 -5.59 12.63 4.89
CA VAL A 58 -5.34 12.71 3.45
C VAL A 58 -3.96 12.16 3.08
N ILE A 59 -2.93 12.51 3.85
CA ILE A 59 -1.57 11.99 3.63
C ILE A 59 -1.54 10.47 3.82
N GLN A 60 -2.18 9.93 4.85
CA GLN A 60 -2.25 8.50 5.09
C GLN A 60 -3.01 7.76 3.96
N GLU A 61 -4.13 8.29 3.49
CA GLU A 61 -4.85 7.74 2.35
C GLU A 61 -4.00 7.73 1.07
N MET A 62 -3.27 8.81 0.79
CA MET A 62 -2.37 8.89 -0.36
C MET A 62 -1.20 7.91 -0.24
N THR A 63 -0.59 7.80 0.93
CA THR A 63 0.56 6.91 1.13
C THR A 63 0.15 5.43 1.10
N ALA A 64 -1.05 5.10 1.55
CA ALA A 64 -1.58 3.73 1.50
C ALA A 64 -1.64 3.16 0.07
N ILE A 65 -1.80 4.01 -0.96
CA ILE A 65 -1.91 3.59 -2.36
C ILE A 65 -0.62 2.91 -2.85
N PHE A 66 0.53 3.43 -2.45
CA PHE A 66 1.83 2.85 -2.78
C PHE A 66 2.45 2.05 -1.61
N ARG A 67 1.63 1.63 -0.64
CA ARG A 67 2.03 0.88 0.55
C ARG A 67 3.05 1.65 1.40
N GLY A 68 2.85 2.95 1.48
CA GLY A 68 3.72 3.85 2.22
C GLY A 68 3.16 4.21 3.58
N ILE A 69 4.03 4.69 4.44
CA ILE A 69 3.71 5.31 5.73
C ILE A 69 4.47 6.62 5.79
N ALA A 70 3.75 7.70 6.09
CA ALA A 70 4.36 8.99 6.36
C ALA A 70 4.30 9.29 7.86
N TYR A 71 5.42 9.67 8.44
CA TYR A 71 5.48 10.06 9.85
C TYR A 71 6.47 11.20 10.05
N TYR A 72 6.28 11.96 11.12
CA TYR A 72 7.19 13.03 11.50
C TYR A 72 8.19 12.49 12.52
N GLY A 73 9.47 12.52 12.16
CA GLY A 73 10.54 12.01 12.99
C GLY A 73 11.85 12.80 12.78
N ALA A 74 12.64 12.97 13.82
CA ALA A 74 13.94 13.67 13.78
C ALA A 74 13.89 15.10 13.17
N GLY A 75 12.73 15.78 13.27
CA GLY A 75 12.57 17.14 12.73
C GLY A 75 12.18 17.21 11.26
N SER A 76 11.94 16.06 10.60
CA SER A 76 11.52 15.99 9.21
C SER A 76 10.34 15.04 9.01
N LEU A 77 9.61 15.23 7.91
CA LEU A 77 8.63 14.28 7.43
C LEU A 77 9.36 13.19 6.64
N VAL A 78 9.30 11.98 7.17
CA VAL A 78 9.90 10.78 6.59
C VAL A 78 8.83 9.98 5.88
N LEU A 79 9.16 9.47 4.70
CA LEU A 79 8.32 8.60 3.91
C LEU A 79 8.97 7.23 3.81
N ASN A 80 8.29 6.21 4.31
CA ASN A 80 8.73 4.82 4.17
C ASN A 80 7.75 4.04 3.30
N GLN A 81 8.20 2.95 2.69
CA GLN A 81 7.42 2.14 1.78
C GLN A 81 7.66 0.65 2.02
N ASP A 82 6.58 -0.12 2.06
CA ASP A 82 6.65 -1.59 2.06
C ASP A 82 7.08 -2.09 0.68
N ARG A 83 8.35 -2.45 0.58
CA ARG A 83 9.01 -2.98 -0.62
C ARG A 83 10.15 -3.91 -0.24
N PRO A 84 10.57 -4.81 -1.14
CA PRO A 84 11.76 -5.62 -0.90
C PRO A 84 12.98 -4.73 -0.66
N THR A 85 13.56 -4.84 0.52
CA THR A 85 14.79 -4.13 0.94
C THR A 85 15.66 -5.08 1.75
N ASP A 86 16.95 -4.78 1.81
CA ASP A 86 17.85 -5.51 2.69
C ASP A 86 17.45 -5.35 4.16
N SER A 87 17.68 -6.37 4.97
CA SER A 87 17.42 -6.32 6.40
C SER A 87 18.25 -5.23 7.07
N SER A 88 17.60 -4.25 7.68
CA SER A 88 18.27 -3.15 8.38
C SER A 88 18.72 -3.53 9.80
N TYR A 89 18.07 -4.51 10.41
CA TYR A 89 18.37 -4.94 11.78
C TYR A 89 17.93 -6.39 12.02
N ALA A 90 18.74 -7.15 12.74
CA ALA A 90 18.42 -8.51 13.17
C ALA A 90 18.10 -8.53 14.66
N LEU A 91 16.89 -8.96 15.02
CA LEU A 91 16.47 -9.16 16.40
C LEU A 91 16.88 -10.57 16.84
N GLY A 92 17.48 -10.66 18.02
CA GLY A 92 17.87 -11.91 18.63
C GLY A 92 17.76 -11.85 20.16
N PRO A 93 17.84 -12.98 20.89
CA PRO A 93 17.72 -13.01 22.35
C PRO A 93 18.70 -12.08 23.07
N SER A 94 19.81 -11.71 22.43
CA SER A 94 20.84 -10.84 23.01
C SER A 94 20.50 -9.35 22.96
N ASN A 95 19.59 -8.93 22.10
CA ASN A 95 19.23 -7.52 21.90
C ASN A 95 17.74 -7.23 22.15
N VAL A 96 16.99 -8.20 22.68
CA VAL A 96 15.60 -8.08 23.09
C VAL A 96 15.54 -8.11 24.62
N ILE A 97 14.62 -7.35 25.21
CA ILE A 97 14.43 -7.30 26.67
C ILE A 97 14.07 -8.72 27.18
N ASP A 98 14.80 -9.20 28.18
CA ASP A 98 14.70 -10.54 28.75
C ASP A 98 14.89 -11.70 27.76
N GLY A 99 15.29 -11.41 26.51
CA GLY A 99 15.49 -12.42 25.46
C GLY A 99 14.22 -13.17 25.03
N ASN A 100 13.06 -12.70 25.43
CA ASN A 100 11.78 -13.36 25.17
C ASN A 100 11.06 -12.73 23.97
N PHE A 101 10.52 -13.60 23.11
CA PHE A 101 9.64 -13.24 22.02
C PHE A 101 8.24 -13.80 22.28
N GLU A 102 7.23 -12.93 22.28
CA GLU A 102 5.84 -13.35 22.36
C GLU A 102 5.25 -13.43 20.96
N TYR A 103 4.79 -14.60 20.55
CA TYR A 103 4.19 -14.82 19.25
C TYR A 103 2.67 -14.89 19.36
N SER A 104 1.98 -14.13 18.54
CA SER A 104 0.54 -14.21 18.35
C SER A 104 0.19 -14.54 16.91
N GLY A 105 -0.65 -15.56 16.72
CA GLY A 105 -1.08 -15.98 15.38
C GLY A 105 -2.41 -15.37 14.97
N THR A 106 -2.59 -15.12 13.67
CA THR A 106 -3.87 -14.70 13.12
C THR A 106 -4.83 -15.88 12.93
N ALA A 107 -6.10 -15.66 13.25
CA ALA A 107 -7.11 -16.69 13.04
C ALA A 107 -7.29 -17.00 11.53
N GLN A 108 -7.50 -18.28 11.21
CA GLN A 108 -7.71 -18.72 9.81
C GLN A 108 -8.85 -17.95 9.11
N LYS A 109 -9.90 -17.57 9.82
CA LYS A 109 -11.02 -16.78 9.29
C LYS A 109 -10.64 -15.36 8.83
N ALA A 110 -9.50 -14.85 9.29
CA ALA A 110 -8.97 -13.55 8.87
C ALA A 110 -8.19 -13.61 7.55
N ARG A 111 -7.95 -14.80 7.01
CA ARG A 111 -7.21 -15.02 5.76
C ARG A 111 -8.20 -15.18 4.62
N HIS A 112 -8.25 -14.18 3.75
CA HIS A 112 -9.12 -14.21 2.59
C HIS A 112 -8.44 -14.97 1.45
N THR A 113 -9.26 -15.63 0.63
CA THR A 113 -8.78 -16.42 -0.52
C THR A 113 -9.12 -15.74 -1.85
N VAL A 114 -10.03 -14.77 -1.78
CA VAL A 114 -10.49 -13.97 -2.92
C VAL A 114 -10.52 -12.50 -2.53
N ALA A 115 -10.13 -11.63 -3.44
CA ALA A 115 -10.23 -10.18 -3.30
C ALA A 115 -11.06 -9.59 -4.44
N THR A 116 -12.08 -8.82 -4.11
CA THR A 116 -12.83 -8.00 -5.07
C THR A 116 -12.43 -6.56 -4.88
N VAL A 117 -11.70 -6.02 -5.85
CA VAL A 117 -11.12 -4.67 -5.80
C VAL A 117 -11.95 -3.73 -6.64
N ALA A 118 -12.62 -2.77 -6.00
CA ALA A 118 -13.33 -1.69 -6.68
C ALA A 118 -12.34 -0.59 -7.05
N TYR A 119 -12.28 -0.22 -8.33
CA TYR A 119 -11.43 0.85 -8.86
C TYR A 119 -12.20 1.69 -9.88
N GLN A 120 -11.67 2.85 -10.24
CA GLN A 120 -12.23 3.68 -11.29
C GLN A 120 -11.50 3.40 -12.61
N ASN A 121 -12.22 2.97 -13.65
CA ASN A 121 -11.57 2.64 -14.91
C ASN A 121 -11.41 3.89 -15.77
N TYR A 122 -10.17 4.15 -16.24
CA TYR A 122 -9.87 5.27 -17.13
C TYR A 122 -10.59 5.13 -18.48
N ASP A 123 -10.67 3.91 -19.03
CA ASP A 123 -11.25 3.64 -20.35
C ASP A 123 -12.77 3.88 -20.39
N THR A 124 -13.44 3.81 -19.23
CA THR A 124 -14.89 4.06 -19.08
C THR A 124 -15.19 5.40 -18.42
N GLN A 125 -14.30 6.39 -18.58
CA GLN A 125 -14.46 7.76 -18.06
C GLN A 125 -14.58 7.87 -16.53
N GLY A 126 -14.05 6.88 -15.81
CA GLY A 126 -14.02 6.87 -14.36
C GLY A 126 -15.18 6.12 -13.69
N ASP A 127 -15.93 5.32 -14.44
CA ASP A 127 -16.92 4.42 -13.86
C ASP A 127 -16.25 3.43 -12.91
N THR A 128 -16.97 3.06 -11.86
CA THR A 128 -16.48 2.08 -10.90
C THR A 128 -16.60 0.68 -11.47
N GLU A 129 -15.49 0.01 -11.60
CA GLU A 129 -15.38 -1.39 -12.00
C GLU A 129 -14.79 -2.24 -10.88
N TYR A 130 -14.91 -3.56 -11.02
CA TYR A 130 -14.45 -4.51 -10.03
C TYR A 130 -13.47 -5.49 -10.65
N GLU A 131 -12.29 -5.55 -10.08
CA GLU A 131 -11.29 -6.58 -10.42
C GLU A 131 -11.38 -7.72 -9.41
N TYR A 132 -11.51 -8.93 -9.94
CA TYR A 132 -11.60 -10.17 -9.16
C TYR A 132 -10.24 -10.86 -9.17
N VAL A 133 -9.68 -11.08 -7.99
CA VAL A 133 -8.39 -11.74 -7.80
C VAL A 133 -8.56 -12.91 -6.85
N GLU A 134 -8.08 -14.08 -7.24
CA GLU A 134 -8.16 -15.28 -6.41
C GLU A 134 -6.80 -15.97 -6.24
N ASP A 135 -6.63 -16.61 -5.10
CA ASP A 135 -5.55 -17.55 -4.85
C ASP A 135 -6.12 -18.96 -4.98
N HIS A 136 -5.85 -19.60 -6.12
CA HIS A 136 -6.39 -20.93 -6.45
C HIS A 136 -6.06 -22.00 -5.42
N ASP A 137 -4.83 -21.98 -4.88
CA ASP A 137 -4.37 -22.96 -3.89
C ASP A 137 -5.09 -22.76 -2.56
N ALA A 138 -5.24 -21.50 -2.14
CA ALA A 138 -5.95 -21.16 -0.95
C ALA A 138 -7.46 -21.44 -1.06
N VAL A 139 -8.07 -21.16 -2.22
CA VAL A 139 -9.48 -21.49 -2.50
C VAL A 139 -9.71 -22.99 -2.44
N ALA A 140 -8.83 -23.79 -3.05
CA ALA A 140 -8.93 -25.26 -3.01
C ALA A 140 -8.83 -25.82 -1.57
N LYS A 141 -8.06 -25.18 -0.71
CA LYS A 141 -7.80 -25.63 0.66
C LYS A 141 -8.82 -25.13 1.68
N TYR A 142 -9.26 -23.89 1.56
CA TYR A 142 -10.06 -23.19 2.58
C TYR A 142 -11.44 -22.75 2.09
N GLY A 143 -11.74 -22.95 0.80
CA GLY A 143 -12.96 -22.42 0.18
C GLY A 143 -12.86 -20.93 -0.15
N ILE A 144 -13.96 -20.35 -0.59
CA ILE A 144 -14.05 -18.94 -0.99
C ILE A 144 -14.32 -18.07 0.24
N ILE A 145 -13.35 -17.26 0.61
CA ILE A 145 -13.46 -16.23 1.66
C ILE A 145 -13.14 -14.90 0.98
N ASN A 146 -14.17 -14.09 0.67
CA ASN A 146 -14.04 -12.88 -0.10
C ASN A 146 -13.72 -11.66 0.76
N LYS A 147 -12.80 -10.81 0.28
CA LYS A 147 -12.49 -9.48 0.81
C LYS A 147 -12.83 -8.41 -0.22
N ASN A 148 -13.64 -7.43 0.19
CA ASN A 148 -13.91 -6.27 -0.64
C ASN A 148 -12.91 -5.15 -0.33
N ILE A 149 -12.23 -4.65 -1.36
CA ILE A 149 -11.21 -3.61 -1.28
C ILE A 149 -11.66 -2.44 -2.14
N LYS A 150 -11.56 -1.22 -1.62
CA LYS A 150 -11.77 0.00 -2.38
C LYS A 150 -10.41 0.61 -2.69
N ALA A 151 -9.98 0.55 -3.95
CA ALA A 151 -8.71 1.12 -4.41
C ALA A 151 -8.90 2.61 -4.74
N ILE A 152 -8.75 3.46 -3.73
CA ILE A 152 -8.90 4.91 -3.87
C ILE A 152 -7.86 5.46 -4.85
N GLY A 153 -8.28 6.26 -5.83
CA GLY A 153 -7.38 6.89 -6.81
C GLY A 153 -6.70 5.93 -7.78
N CYS A 154 -7.08 4.66 -7.80
CA CYS A 154 -6.63 3.69 -8.78
C CYS A 154 -7.50 3.76 -10.04
N TYR A 155 -6.85 3.92 -11.21
CA TYR A 155 -7.53 4.05 -12.51
C TYR A 155 -7.14 2.94 -13.50
N SER A 156 -6.32 2.00 -13.08
CA SER A 156 -5.84 0.91 -13.91
C SER A 156 -6.29 -0.44 -13.34
N GLN A 157 -6.76 -1.32 -14.22
CA GLN A 157 -7.10 -2.70 -13.88
C GLN A 157 -5.86 -3.45 -13.39
N GLY A 158 -4.70 -3.27 -14.04
CA GLY A 158 -3.45 -3.92 -13.66
C GLY A 158 -3.03 -3.54 -12.23
N GLN A 159 -3.12 -2.25 -11.87
CA GLN A 159 -2.85 -1.81 -10.50
C GLN A 159 -3.87 -2.38 -9.50
N ALA A 160 -5.17 -2.41 -9.85
CA ALA A 160 -6.20 -3.01 -9.01
C ALA A 160 -5.94 -4.50 -8.76
N HIS A 161 -5.54 -5.24 -9.81
CA HIS A 161 -5.14 -6.65 -9.72
C HIS A 161 -3.95 -6.83 -8.75
N ARG A 162 -2.91 -6.00 -8.87
CA ARG A 162 -1.74 -6.06 -7.99
C ARG A 162 -2.07 -5.74 -6.53
N ILE A 163 -3.02 -4.83 -6.28
CA ILE A 163 -3.53 -4.52 -4.93
C ILE A 163 -4.21 -5.75 -4.34
N GLY A 164 -5.12 -6.38 -5.08
CA GLY A 164 -5.79 -7.60 -4.65
C GLY A 164 -4.83 -8.74 -4.35
N LYS A 165 -3.92 -9.02 -5.28
CA LYS A 165 -2.91 -10.08 -5.14
C LYS A 165 -1.99 -9.84 -3.94
N TRP A 166 -1.51 -8.61 -3.74
CA TRP A 166 -0.68 -8.27 -2.58
C TRP A 166 -1.44 -8.47 -1.27
N THR A 167 -2.71 -8.07 -1.21
CA THR A 167 -3.53 -8.23 0.01
C THR A 167 -3.68 -9.71 0.36
N LEU A 168 -4.01 -10.57 -0.62
CA LEU A 168 -4.14 -12.00 -0.37
C LEU A 168 -2.81 -12.63 0.07
N LEU A 169 -1.70 -12.31 -0.62
CA LEU A 169 -0.39 -12.84 -0.27
C LEU A 169 0.08 -12.37 1.11
N SER A 170 -0.18 -11.11 1.47
CA SER A 170 0.17 -10.58 2.79
C SER A 170 -0.58 -11.30 3.90
N GLU A 171 -1.88 -11.51 3.76
CA GLU A 171 -2.69 -12.22 4.76
C GLU A 171 -2.34 -13.70 4.89
N GLN A 172 -1.85 -14.31 3.80
CA GLN A 172 -1.45 -15.71 3.80
C GLN A 172 -0.05 -15.93 4.40
N ASN A 173 0.87 -15.00 4.16
CA ASN A 173 2.27 -15.13 4.59
C ASN A 173 2.53 -14.48 5.95
N LEU A 174 1.86 -13.38 6.28
CA LEU A 174 2.00 -12.69 7.57
C LEU A 174 1.03 -13.27 8.59
N THR A 175 1.30 -14.49 9.01
CA THR A 175 0.41 -15.27 9.90
C THR A 175 0.74 -15.11 11.37
N GLU A 176 1.92 -14.61 11.70
CA GLU A 176 2.40 -14.42 13.06
C GLU A 176 2.92 -13.01 13.27
N THR A 177 2.63 -12.47 14.43
CA THR A 177 3.19 -11.20 14.93
C THR A 177 4.03 -11.49 16.18
N CYS A 178 5.18 -10.86 16.26
CA CYS A 178 6.10 -10.95 17.39
C CYS A 178 6.30 -9.57 18.02
#